data_e70a6a4349dce15ecec5d253e62f0959
#
_entry.id   e70a6a4349dce15ecec5d253e62f0959
#
_cell.length_a   1.000
_cell.length_b   1.000
_cell.length_c   1.000
_cell.angle_alpha   90.00
_cell.angle_beta   90.00
_cell.angle_gamma   90.00
#
_symmetry.space_group_name_H-M   'P 1'
#
loop_
_entity.id
_entity.type
_entity.pdbx_description
1 polymer ?
#
loop_
_entity_poly.entity_id
_entity_poly.type
_entity_poly.pdbx_seq_one_letter_code
_entity_poly.pdbx_strand_id
1 'polypeptide(L)'
;CIRDRSALTTLLQLFPFIKTKSFRIGSALPVMMGISFAYVPSMQAIAADFDIATILGAQIVGGVIALLVGLNIKRIRKFFPPLITGTVVFSIGLSLYPTAINYMAGGASSKSYGAWQNWLVALITLVIVTVLNHYGKGVWKLASILIGIIGGYIVALFFGMIDFSSVAQASFFQLPKPMHFGIKFEPSACVAIGILFAINAVQAIGDFSATTTGSMDRMPTDEELTGGIVGYGISNIICAFFGGLPTATYSQNVGIVSTTKVVSRVVMGMAAVILLAAGLIPKLSLIHISEPTRLRCI
;
A
#
# COMPACT_ATOMS: atom_id res chain seq x y z
N CYS A 1 9.29 -7.26 7.89
CA CYS A 1 9.37 -5.91 7.31
C CYS A 1 8.19 -5.64 6.37
N ILE A 2 7.79 -4.37 6.23
CA ILE A 2 6.66 -3.91 5.39
C ILE A 2 6.83 -4.35 3.92
N ARG A 3 8.05 -4.24 3.39
CA ARG A 3 8.37 -4.51 1.99
C ARG A 3 8.29 -6.00 1.63
N ASP A 4 8.69 -6.88 2.53
CA ASP A 4 8.66 -8.34 2.28
C ASP A 4 7.24 -8.79 2.00
N ARG A 5 6.27 -8.22 2.68
CA ARG A 5 4.86 -8.57 2.57
C ARG A 5 4.23 -8.01 1.31
N SER A 6 4.56 -6.76 0.96
CA SER A 6 4.16 -6.19 -0.33
C SER A 6 4.71 -7.02 -1.50
N ALA A 7 5.94 -7.50 -1.39
CA ALA A 7 6.53 -8.38 -2.39
C ALA A 7 5.82 -9.73 -2.48
N LEU A 8 5.58 -10.39 -1.34
CA LEU A 8 4.88 -11.68 -1.30
C LEU A 8 3.46 -11.57 -1.82
N THR A 9 2.71 -10.54 -1.41
CA THR A 9 1.34 -10.30 -1.91
C THR A 9 1.33 -10.02 -3.40
N THR A 10 2.30 -9.28 -3.91
CA THR A 10 2.45 -9.01 -5.35
C THR A 10 2.77 -10.29 -6.12
N LEU A 11 3.69 -11.13 -5.65
CA LEU A 11 4.01 -12.41 -6.28
C LEU A 11 2.80 -13.35 -6.34
N LEU A 12 2.02 -13.39 -5.26
CA LEU A 12 0.79 -14.18 -5.19
C LEU A 12 -0.27 -13.69 -6.20
N GLN A 13 -0.32 -12.39 -6.45
CA GLN A 13 -1.20 -11.81 -7.48
C GLN A 13 -0.73 -12.09 -8.92
N LEU A 14 0.58 -12.02 -9.16
CA LEU A 14 1.16 -12.20 -10.50
C LEU A 14 1.19 -13.65 -10.96
N PHE A 15 1.49 -14.56 -10.03
CA PHE A 15 1.69 -15.99 -10.30
C PHE A 15 0.66 -16.80 -9.50
N PRO A 16 -0.51 -17.11 -10.11
CA PRO A 16 -1.54 -17.89 -9.42
C PRO A 16 -1.02 -19.28 -9.10
N PHE A 17 -0.91 -19.60 -7.80
CA PHE A 17 -0.39 -20.90 -7.30
C PHE A 17 -1.40 -22.04 -7.43
N ILE A 18 -2.70 -21.73 -7.37
CA ILE A 18 -3.78 -22.71 -7.48
C ILE A 18 -4.67 -22.28 -8.64
N LYS A 19 -4.73 -23.13 -9.66
CA LYS A 19 -5.60 -22.93 -10.81
C LYS A 19 -6.47 -24.16 -10.98
N THR A 20 -7.75 -24.02 -10.62
CA THR A 20 -8.79 -25.00 -10.92
C THR A 20 -9.69 -24.45 -12.03
N LYS A 21 -10.43 -25.29 -12.75
CA LYS A 21 -11.32 -24.85 -13.85
C LYS A 21 -12.26 -23.69 -13.52
N SER A 22 -12.57 -23.46 -12.23
CA SER A 22 -13.50 -22.42 -11.78
C SER A 22 -12.93 -21.46 -10.73
N PHE A 23 -11.72 -21.68 -10.24
CA PHE A 23 -11.14 -20.92 -9.13
C PHE A 23 -9.63 -20.77 -9.31
N ARG A 24 -9.11 -19.56 -9.09
CA ARG A 24 -7.67 -19.30 -9.02
C ARG A 24 -7.38 -18.29 -7.90
N ILE A 25 -6.21 -18.38 -7.31
CA ILE A 25 -5.70 -17.41 -6.34
C ILE A 25 -4.69 -16.51 -7.05
N GLY A 26 -5.01 -15.24 -7.18
CA GLY A 26 -4.23 -14.24 -7.91
C GLY A 26 -4.87 -13.83 -9.23
N SER A 27 -4.76 -12.54 -9.56
CA SER A 27 -5.34 -11.96 -10.79
C SER A 27 -4.59 -12.35 -12.06
N ALA A 28 -3.30 -12.68 -11.94
CA ALA A 28 -2.37 -12.82 -13.07
C ALA A 28 -2.26 -11.54 -13.92
N LEU A 29 -2.55 -10.38 -13.34
CA LEU A 29 -2.41 -9.07 -13.97
C LEU A 29 -1.17 -8.34 -13.44
N PRO A 30 -0.57 -7.42 -14.20
CA PRO A 30 0.61 -6.66 -13.80
C PRO A 30 0.23 -5.56 -12.77
N VAL A 31 -0.26 -5.99 -11.62
CA VAL A 31 -0.69 -5.13 -10.52
C VAL A 31 0.18 -5.36 -9.30
N MET A 32 0.73 -4.30 -8.76
CA MET A 32 1.47 -4.34 -7.49
C MET A 32 0.54 -4.14 -6.31
N MET A 33 0.84 -4.87 -5.24
CA MET A 33 0.14 -4.73 -3.96
C MET A 33 1.12 -4.24 -2.89
N GLY A 34 0.60 -3.47 -1.98
CA GLY A 34 1.38 -3.02 -0.84
C GLY A 34 0.51 -2.43 0.25
N ILE A 35 1.14 -1.98 1.34
CA ILE A 35 0.42 -1.41 2.47
C ILE A 35 -0.33 -0.17 1.98
N SER A 36 -1.63 -0.14 2.25
CA SER A 36 -2.51 0.91 1.77
C SER A 36 -2.68 2.00 2.83
N PHE A 37 -2.51 3.24 2.38
CA PHE A 37 -2.82 4.42 3.20
C PHE A 37 -4.30 4.54 3.56
N ALA A 38 -5.20 3.91 2.80
CA ALA A 38 -6.63 3.92 3.09
C ALA A 38 -6.99 3.38 4.48
N TYR A 39 -6.15 2.50 5.05
CA TYR A 39 -6.34 1.95 6.39
C TYR A 39 -5.77 2.82 7.51
N VAL A 40 -4.87 3.76 7.19
CA VAL A 40 -4.11 4.52 8.20
C VAL A 40 -5.01 5.26 9.20
N PRO A 41 -6.05 6.02 8.78
CA PRO A 41 -6.90 6.72 9.75
C PRO A 41 -7.58 5.77 10.73
N SER A 42 -8.12 4.65 10.25
CA SER A 42 -8.78 3.67 11.11
C SER A 42 -7.80 2.89 11.99
N MET A 43 -6.61 2.57 11.46
CA MET A 43 -5.56 1.96 12.28
C MET A 43 -5.09 2.90 13.40
N GLN A 44 -4.95 4.20 13.12
CA GLN A 44 -4.60 5.20 14.13
C GLN A 44 -5.70 5.35 15.20
N ALA A 45 -6.97 5.33 14.78
CA ALA A 45 -8.10 5.37 15.72
C ALA A 45 -8.13 4.11 16.63
N ILE A 46 -7.92 2.93 16.05
CA ILE A 46 -7.86 1.68 16.82
C ILE A 46 -6.62 1.66 17.73
N ALA A 47 -5.48 2.15 17.27
CA ALA A 47 -4.24 2.19 18.05
C ALA A 47 -4.29 3.21 19.20
N ALA A 48 -5.24 4.15 19.22
CA ALA A 48 -5.45 5.06 20.32
C ALA A 48 -6.08 4.37 21.55
N ASP A 49 -6.94 3.37 21.30
CA ASP A 49 -7.70 2.68 22.34
C ASP A 49 -7.22 1.24 22.58
N PHE A 50 -6.59 0.62 21.58
CA PHE A 50 -6.20 -0.79 21.58
C PHE A 50 -4.75 -0.96 21.10
N ASP A 51 -4.29 -2.21 21.11
CA ASP A 51 -2.94 -2.59 20.69
C ASP A 51 -2.87 -3.08 19.22
N ILE A 52 -1.64 -3.30 18.74
CA ILE A 52 -1.39 -3.78 17.38
C ILE A 52 -1.98 -5.18 17.15
N ALA A 53 -2.09 -6.02 18.20
CA ALA A 53 -2.69 -7.35 18.09
C ALA A 53 -4.16 -7.28 17.68
N THR A 54 -4.88 -6.25 18.12
CA THR A 54 -6.27 -5.97 17.75
C THR A 54 -6.38 -5.59 16.27
N ILE A 55 -5.47 -4.77 15.76
CA ILE A 55 -5.42 -4.42 14.33
C ILE A 55 -5.20 -5.68 13.48
N LEU A 56 -4.28 -6.57 13.90
CA LEU A 56 -4.00 -7.81 13.18
C LEU A 56 -5.19 -8.78 13.20
N GLY A 57 -5.90 -8.88 14.33
CA GLY A 57 -7.15 -9.67 14.43
C GLY A 57 -8.24 -9.12 13.52
N ALA A 58 -8.46 -7.81 13.53
CA ALA A 58 -9.41 -7.14 12.65
C ALA A 58 -9.05 -7.31 11.17
N GLN A 59 -7.75 -7.33 10.83
CA GLN A 59 -7.27 -7.59 9.48
C GLN A 59 -7.61 -9.01 8.99
N ILE A 60 -7.53 -10.03 9.86
CA ILE A 60 -7.96 -11.39 9.51
C ILE A 60 -9.43 -11.42 9.15
N VAL A 61 -10.27 -10.80 9.99
CA VAL A 61 -11.72 -10.70 9.72
C VAL A 61 -11.98 -9.95 8.41
N GLY A 62 -11.27 -8.83 8.18
CA GLY A 62 -11.33 -8.10 6.92
C GLY A 62 -10.91 -8.94 5.72
N GLY A 63 -9.86 -9.74 5.85
CA GLY A 63 -9.43 -10.69 4.81
C GLY A 63 -10.51 -11.72 4.46
N VAL A 64 -11.23 -12.26 5.47
CA VAL A 64 -12.37 -13.16 5.26
C VAL A 64 -13.50 -12.42 4.53
N ILE A 65 -13.82 -11.19 4.90
CA ILE A 65 -14.81 -10.37 4.19
C ILE A 65 -14.41 -10.18 2.73
N ALA A 66 -13.14 -9.87 2.46
CA ALA A 66 -12.64 -9.75 1.09
C ALA A 66 -12.77 -11.06 0.30
N LEU A 67 -12.54 -12.22 0.93
CA LEU A 67 -12.78 -13.53 0.31
C LEU A 67 -14.25 -13.70 -0.09
N LEU A 68 -15.18 -13.37 0.80
CA LEU A 68 -16.61 -13.45 0.53
C LEU A 68 -17.02 -12.53 -0.62
N VAL A 69 -16.48 -11.31 -0.66
CA VAL A 69 -16.67 -10.37 -1.78
C VAL A 69 -16.13 -10.97 -3.08
N GLY A 70 -14.91 -11.50 -3.06
CA GLY A 70 -14.26 -12.11 -4.23
C GLY A 70 -15.04 -13.28 -4.81
N LEU A 71 -15.52 -14.19 -3.96
CA LEU A 71 -16.33 -15.34 -4.39
C LEU A 71 -17.67 -14.92 -5.01
N ASN A 72 -18.22 -13.78 -4.60
CA ASN A 72 -19.50 -13.25 -5.11
C ASN A 72 -19.31 -12.14 -6.15
N ILE A 73 -18.11 -11.95 -6.70
CA ILE A 73 -17.78 -10.82 -7.56
C ILE A 73 -18.70 -10.70 -8.78
N LYS A 74 -19.12 -11.80 -9.37
CA LYS A 74 -20.04 -11.82 -10.53
C LYS A 74 -21.37 -11.13 -10.25
N ARG A 75 -21.86 -11.21 -9.01
CA ARG A 75 -23.09 -10.54 -8.58
C ARG A 75 -22.82 -9.09 -8.17
N ILE A 76 -21.73 -8.87 -7.45
CA ILE A 76 -21.34 -7.58 -6.86
C ILE A 76 -20.90 -6.59 -7.94
N ARG A 77 -20.13 -7.03 -8.96
CA ARG A 77 -19.64 -6.20 -10.05
C ARG A 77 -20.70 -5.36 -10.75
N LYS A 78 -21.93 -5.88 -10.85
CA LYS A 78 -23.05 -5.17 -11.49
C LYS A 78 -23.42 -3.86 -10.79
N PHE A 79 -23.15 -3.78 -9.48
CA PHE A 79 -23.46 -2.60 -8.65
C PHE A 79 -22.32 -1.58 -8.61
N PHE A 80 -21.16 -1.93 -9.19
CA PHE A 80 -19.96 -1.07 -9.17
C PHE A 80 -19.47 -0.71 -10.57
N PRO A 81 -20.24 0.11 -11.32
CA PRO A 81 -19.76 0.68 -12.58
C PRO A 81 -18.54 1.58 -12.34
N PRO A 82 -17.73 1.89 -13.37
CA PRO A 82 -16.50 2.70 -13.25
C PRO A 82 -16.67 4.02 -12.51
N LEU A 83 -17.85 4.64 -12.60
CA LEU A 83 -18.17 5.88 -11.89
C LEU A 83 -18.10 5.68 -10.36
N ILE A 84 -18.73 4.61 -9.85
CA ILE A 84 -18.74 4.31 -8.41
C ILE A 84 -17.32 3.99 -7.92
N THR A 85 -16.57 3.16 -8.64
CA THR A 85 -15.17 2.86 -8.27
C THR A 85 -14.29 4.10 -8.29
N GLY A 86 -14.46 5.00 -9.25
CA GLY A 86 -13.78 6.29 -9.31
C GLY A 86 -14.12 7.18 -8.11
N THR A 87 -15.40 7.26 -7.74
CA THR A 87 -15.85 8.01 -6.56
C THR A 87 -15.27 7.46 -5.27
N VAL A 88 -15.17 6.13 -5.12
CA VAL A 88 -14.52 5.48 -3.96
C VAL A 88 -13.06 5.89 -3.87
N VAL A 89 -12.29 5.80 -4.96
CA VAL A 89 -10.87 6.19 -4.99
C VAL A 89 -10.70 7.67 -4.65
N PHE A 90 -11.55 8.54 -5.20
CA PHE A 90 -11.56 9.97 -4.90
C PHE A 90 -11.85 10.25 -3.42
N SER A 91 -12.86 9.57 -2.83
CA SER A 91 -13.21 9.70 -1.42
C SER A 91 -12.08 9.24 -0.49
N ILE A 92 -11.39 8.14 -0.84
CA ILE A 92 -10.19 7.70 -0.11
C ILE A 92 -9.12 8.80 -0.16
N GLY A 93 -8.86 9.39 -1.32
CA GLY A 93 -7.91 10.49 -1.46
C GLY A 93 -8.26 11.67 -0.54
N LEU A 94 -9.53 12.09 -0.52
CA LEU A 94 -9.99 13.16 0.38
C LEU A 94 -9.82 12.82 1.85
N SER A 95 -10.11 11.58 2.25
CA SER A 95 -9.99 11.15 3.66
C SER A 95 -8.55 11.17 4.18
N LEU A 96 -7.57 11.18 3.29
CA LEU A 96 -6.14 11.22 3.63
C LEU A 96 -5.60 12.63 3.84
N TYR A 97 -6.36 13.69 3.49
CA TYR A 97 -5.90 15.08 3.67
C TYR A 97 -5.46 15.41 5.11
N PRO A 98 -6.23 15.10 6.16
CA PRO A 98 -5.81 15.37 7.53
C PRO A 98 -4.50 14.64 7.89
N THR A 99 -4.36 13.40 7.46
CA THR A 99 -3.15 12.60 7.67
C THR A 99 -1.95 13.21 6.93
N ALA A 100 -2.14 13.65 5.69
CA ALA A 100 -1.09 14.31 4.92
C ALA A 100 -0.64 15.63 5.57
N ILE A 101 -1.58 16.46 6.03
CA ILE A 101 -1.27 17.71 6.75
C ILE A 101 -0.48 17.43 8.03
N ASN A 102 -0.88 16.42 8.81
CA ASN A 102 -0.14 16.02 10.00
C ASN A 102 1.29 15.60 9.69
N TYR A 103 1.52 14.87 8.59
CA TYR A 103 2.87 14.50 8.16
C TYR A 103 3.66 15.70 7.65
N MET A 104 3.06 16.61 6.89
CA MET A 104 3.70 17.85 6.46
C MET A 104 4.12 18.73 7.65
N ALA A 105 3.35 18.72 8.74
CA ALA A 105 3.69 19.42 9.98
C ALA A 105 4.80 18.72 10.79
N GLY A 106 5.29 17.55 10.38
CA GLY A 106 6.36 16.81 11.07
C GLY A 106 5.89 15.60 11.85
N GLY A 107 4.61 15.19 11.72
CA GLY A 107 4.00 14.07 12.45
C GLY A 107 3.50 14.45 13.84
N ALA A 108 2.28 14.05 14.16
CA ALA A 108 1.56 14.45 15.39
C ALA A 108 2.31 14.12 16.70
N SER A 109 3.19 13.10 16.70
CA SER A 109 3.97 12.67 17.87
C SER A 109 5.36 13.32 17.94
N SER A 110 5.72 14.22 17.01
CA SER A 110 7.04 14.86 16.98
C SER A 110 7.10 16.06 17.92
N LYS A 111 8.25 16.23 18.60
CA LYS A 111 8.51 17.42 19.40
C LYS A 111 8.59 18.71 18.57
N SER A 112 8.88 18.57 17.27
CA SER A 112 8.96 19.67 16.30
C SER A 112 7.68 19.80 15.45
N TYR A 113 6.54 19.27 15.92
CA TYR A 113 5.27 19.39 15.23
C TYR A 113 4.90 20.86 14.97
N GLY A 114 4.54 21.18 13.73
CA GLY A 114 4.20 22.54 13.32
C GLY A 114 5.39 23.48 13.06
N ALA A 115 6.64 23.04 13.27
CA ALA A 115 7.80 23.85 12.98
C ALA A 115 7.86 24.25 11.49
N TRP A 116 8.24 25.50 11.21
CA TRP A 116 8.28 26.04 9.84
C TRP A 116 9.19 25.24 8.89
N GLN A 117 10.27 24.64 9.43
CA GLN A 117 11.18 23.80 8.66
C GLN A 117 10.49 22.59 8.08
N ASN A 118 9.58 21.94 8.83
CA ASN A 118 8.80 20.79 8.37
C ASN A 118 7.93 21.19 7.17
N TRP A 119 7.23 22.32 7.28
CA TRP A 119 6.39 22.85 6.21
C TRP A 119 7.18 23.19 4.96
N LEU A 120 8.36 23.78 5.14
CA LEU A 120 9.23 24.15 4.02
C LEU A 120 9.73 22.93 3.27
N VAL A 121 10.24 21.89 3.98
CA VAL A 121 10.67 20.63 3.37
C VAL A 121 9.50 19.95 2.64
N ALA A 122 8.33 19.90 3.28
CA ALA A 122 7.14 19.29 2.69
C ALA A 122 6.68 20.04 1.43
N LEU A 123 6.67 21.38 1.46
CA LEU A 123 6.27 22.22 0.33
C LEU A 123 7.25 22.08 -0.85
N ILE A 124 8.55 22.12 -0.59
CA ILE A 124 9.56 21.92 -1.64
C ILE A 124 9.40 20.54 -2.28
N THR A 125 9.24 19.49 -1.47
CA THR A 125 9.00 18.12 -1.96
C THR A 125 7.75 18.05 -2.82
N LEU A 126 6.66 18.64 -2.35
CA LEU A 126 5.38 18.69 -3.08
C LEU A 126 5.52 19.41 -4.43
N VAL A 127 6.20 20.56 -4.45
CA VAL A 127 6.45 21.32 -5.68
C VAL A 127 7.29 20.50 -6.67
N ILE A 128 8.38 19.86 -6.21
CA ILE A 128 9.21 19.00 -7.07
C ILE A 128 8.37 17.89 -7.69
N VAL A 129 7.60 17.15 -6.87
CA VAL A 129 6.75 16.05 -7.34
C VAL A 129 5.72 16.56 -8.34
N THR A 130 5.02 17.65 -8.03
CA THR A 130 3.96 18.20 -8.87
C THR A 130 4.49 18.70 -10.21
N VAL A 131 5.59 19.43 -10.20
CA VAL A 131 6.23 19.94 -11.42
C VAL A 131 6.70 18.80 -12.31
N LEU A 132 7.40 17.80 -11.73
CA LEU A 132 7.88 16.65 -12.50
C LEU A 132 6.74 15.76 -13.00
N ASN A 133 5.68 15.61 -12.24
CA ASN A 133 4.52 14.82 -12.66
C ASN A 133 3.74 15.50 -13.78
N HIS A 134 3.62 16.83 -13.74
CA HIS A 134 2.84 17.58 -14.72
C HIS A 134 3.63 17.89 -16.01
N TYR A 135 4.84 18.40 -15.86
CA TYR A 135 5.70 18.83 -16.98
C TYR A 135 6.74 17.81 -17.40
N GLY A 136 7.04 16.83 -16.55
CA GLY A 136 8.01 15.77 -16.84
C GLY A 136 7.57 14.87 -17.98
N LYS A 137 8.53 14.41 -18.78
CA LYS A 137 8.33 13.45 -19.89
C LYS A 137 9.10 12.16 -19.61
N GLY A 138 8.55 11.02 -20.07
CA GLY A 138 9.21 9.72 -19.96
C GLY A 138 9.56 9.35 -18.52
N VAL A 139 10.82 9.01 -18.28
CA VAL A 139 11.34 8.52 -16.99
C VAL A 139 11.20 9.56 -15.89
N TRP A 140 11.34 10.86 -16.18
CA TRP A 140 11.21 11.94 -15.20
C TRP A 140 9.81 12.03 -14.59
N LYS A 141 8.77 11.84 -15.39
CA LYS A 141 7.39 11.79 -14.92
C LYS A 141 7.17 10.55 -14.04
N LEU A 142 7.66 9.40 -14.45
CA LEU A 142 7.50 8.13 -13.71
C LEU A 142 8.27 8.14 -12.39
N ALA A 143 9.45 8.75 -12.36
CA ALA A 143 10.30 8.85 -11.18
C ALA A 143 10.03 10.10 -10.32
N SER A 144 9.00 10.89 -10.63
CA SER A 144 8.72 12.17 -9.96
C SER A 144 8.65 12.06 -8.43
N ILE A 145 7.99 11.04 -7.91
CA ILE A 145 7.89 10.79 -6.47
C ILE A 145 9.26 10.47 -5.87
N LEU A 146 10.05 9.60 -6.53
CA LEU A 146 11.39 9.24 -6.06
C LEU A 146 12.32 10.46 -6.04
N ILE A 147 12.29 11.27 -7.09
CA ILE A 147 13.09 12.49 -7.20
C ILE A 147 12.66 13.50 -6.13
N GLY A 148 11.35 13.63 -5.90
CA GLY A 148 10.81 14.48 -4.83
C GLY A 148 11.29 14.06 -3.45
N ILE A 149 11.27 12.76 -3.16
CA ILE A 149 11.78 12.20 -1.90
C ILE A 149 13.28 12.54 -1.75
N ILE A 150 14.10 12.29 -2.77
CA ILE A 150 15.53 12.60 -2.73
C ILE A 150 15.76 14.10 -2.52
N GLY A 151 15.02 14.96 -3.23
CA GLY A 151 15.09 16.41 -3.06
C GLY A 151 14.71 16.85 -1.64
N GLY A 152 13.62 16.29 -1.10
CA GLY A 152 13.21 16.54 0.28
C GLY A 152 14.26 16.09 1.30
N TYR A 153 14.90 14.94 1.09
CA TYR A 153 16.02 14.48 1.94
C TYR A 153 17.21 15.44 1.91
N ILE A 154 17.59 15.92 0.73
CA ILE A 154 18.70 16.88 0.60
C ILE A 154 18.39 18.15 1.40
N VAL A 155 17.18 18.69 1.27
CA VAL A 155 16.77 19.88 2.02
C VAL A 155 16.73 19.60 3.53
N ALA A 156 16.18 18.47 3.96
CA ALA A 156 16.14 18.07 5.37
C ALA A 156 17.54 17.87 5.97
N LEU A 157 18.53 17.41 5.18
CA LEU A 157 19.94 17.33 5.58
C LEU A 157 20.53 18.70 5.87
N PHE A 158 20.25 19.71 5.05
CA PHE A 158 20.73 21.08 5.29
C PHE A 158 20.18 21.69 6.59
N PHE A 159 18.97 21.30 6.99
CA PHE A 159 18.36 21.71 8.26
C PHE A 159 18.77 20.84 9.45
N GLY A 160 19.60 19.81 9.27
CA GLY A 160 20.00 18.90 10.34
C GLY A 160 18.84 18.08 10.94
N MET A 161 17.77 17.86 10.16
CA MET A 161 16.56 17.18 10.62
C MET A 161 16.67 15.66 10.60
N ILE A 162 17.73 15.12 10.00
CA ILE A 162 17.88 13.66 9.80
C ILE A 162 18.79 13.09 10.88
N ASP A 163 18.27 12.10 11.61
CA ASP A 163 19.03 11.34 12.59
C ASP A 163 19.38 9.95 12.03
N PHE A 164 20.65 9.75 11.73
CA PHE A 164 21.18 8.47 11.21
C PHE A 164 21.50 7.45 12.31
N SER A 165 21.37 7.80 13.59
CA SER A 165 21.72 6.90 14.71
C SER A 165 20.92 5.60 14.66
N SER A 166 19.63 5.69 14.33
CA SER A 166 18.74 4.53 14.18
C SER A 166 19.15 3.60 13.04
N VAL A 167 19.67 4.17 11.94
CA VAL A 167 20.15 3.40 10.78
C VAL A 167 21.46 2.70 11.10
N ALA A 168 22.35 3.37 11.86
CA ALA A 168 23.62 2.78 12.28
C ALA A 168 23.44 1.57 13.19
N GLN A 169 22.48 1.59 14.11
CA GLN A 169 22.18 0.53 15.07
C GLN A 169 21.34 -0.63 14.48
N ALA A 170 20.78 -0.46 13.28
CA ALA A 170 19.96 -1.49 12.67
C ALA A 170 20.77 -2.70 12.23
N SER A 171 20.20 -3.89 12.40
CA SER A 171 20.74 -5.14 11.86
C SER A 171 20.78 -5.12 10.33
N PHE A 172 21.79 -5.79 9.74
CA PHE A 172 21.85 -5.96 8.28
C PHE A 172 20.79 -6.91 7.75
N PHE A 173 20.41 -7.92 8.54
CA PHE A 173 19.47 -8.96 8.12
C PHE A 173 18.50 -9.28 9.24
N GLN A 174 17.19 -9.34 8.92
CA GLN A 174 16.16 -9.72 9.87
C GLN A 174 15.08 -10.53 9.17
N LEU A 175 14.81 -11.73 9.70
CA LEU A 175 13.70 -12.56 9.25
C LEU A 175 12.41 -12.16 9.99
N PRO A 176 11.27 -12.11 9.29
CA PRO A 176 9.98 -11.90 9.92
C PRO A 176 9.65 -13.03 10.88
N LYS A 177 9.29 -12.70 12.12
CA LYS A 177 8.87 -13.67 13.14
C LYS A 177 7.35 -13.82 13.08
N PRO A 178 6.81 -15.04 12.86
CA PRO A 178 5.36 -15.27 12.91
C PRO A 178 4.82 -14.99 14.31
N MET A 179 3.61 -14.50 14.40
CA MET A 179 2.85 -14.27 15.64
C MET A 179 3.56 -13.40 16.69
N HIS A 180 4.54 -12.57 16.29
CA HIS A 180 5.34 -11.78 17.22
C HIS A 180 4.52 -10.80 18.09
N PHE A 181 3.45 -10.24 17.52
CA PHE A 181 2.58 -9.27 18.22
C PHE A 181 1.33 -9.91 18.83
N GLY A 182 1.10 -11.20 18.59
CA GLY A 182 -0.17 -11.85 18.94
C GLY A 182 -1.33 -11.43 18.04
N ILE A 183 -2.52 -11.97 18.32
CA ILE A 183 -3.75 -11.68 17.60
C ILE A 183 -4.86 -11.56 18.65
N LYS A 184 -5.60 -10.44 18.61
CA LYS A 184 -6.78 -10.20 19.45
C LYS A 184 -7.94 -9.77 18.56
N PHE A 185 -9.13 -10.18 18.92
CA PHE A 185 -10.36 -9.84 18.21
C PHE A 185 -11.20 -8.91 19.06
N GLU A 186 -11.39 -7.68 18.59
CA GLU A 186 -12.29 -6.70 19.16
C GLU A 186 -13.39 -6.38 18.17
N PRO A 187 -14.68 -6.57 18.50
CA PRO A 187 -15.79 -6.42 17.58
C PRO A 187 -15.83 -5.07 16.87
N SER A 188 -15.59 -3.98 17.60
CA SER A 188 -15.58 -2.62 17.02
C SER A 188 -14.51 -2.45 15.96
N ALA A 189 -13.29 -2.90 16.25
CA ALA A 189 -12.17 -2.87 15.32
C ALA A 189 -12.40 -3.80 14.11
N CYS A 190 -12.98 -5.00 14.33
CA CYS A 190 -13.30 -5.95 13.29
C CYS A 190 -14.34 -5.39 12.30
N VAL A 191 -15.36 -4.69 12.79
CA VAL A 191 -16.37 -4.05 11.94
C VAL A 191 -15.74 -2.91 11.14
N ALA A 192 -14.98 -2.02 11.79
CA ALA A 192 -14.36 -0.88 11.13
C ALA A 192 -13.39 -1.31 10.01
N ILE A 193 -12.46 -2.21 10.30
CA ILE A 193 -11.50 -2.73 9.32
C ILE A 193 -12.21 -3.59 8.28
N GLY A 194 -13.22 -4.38 8.66
CA GLY A 194 -14.01 -5.19 7.73
C GLY A 194 -14.71 -4.39 6.64
N ILE A 195 -15.32 -3.25 7.01
CA ILE A 195 -15.93 -2.32 6.05
C ILE A 195 -14.86 -1.77 5.10
N LEU A 196 -13.71 -1.39 5.61
CA LEU A 196 -12.60 -0.89 4.76
C LEU A 196 -12.11 -1.97 3.80
N PHE A 197 -12.05 -3.24 4.20
CA PHE A 197 -11.69 -4.34 3.30
C PHE A 197 -12.71 -4.51 2.17
N ALA A 198 -14.00 -4.36 2.45
CA ALA A 198 -15.03 -4.38 1.42
C ALA A 198 -14.88 -3.20 0.44
N ILE A 199 -14.63 -1.99 0.95
CA ILE A 199 -14.37 -0.79 0.14
C ILE A 199 -13.11 -0.96 -0.72
N ASN A 200 -12.02 -1.46 -0.16
CA ASN A 200 -10.78 -1.71 -0.91
C ASN A 200 -10.92 -2.86 -1.93
N ALA A 201 -11.79 -3.83 -1.70
CA ALA A 201 -12.12 -4.82 -2.73
C ALA A 201 -12.80 -4.18 -3.94
N VAL A 202 -13.66 -3.18 -3.72
CA VAL A 202 -14.27 -2.37 -4.81
C VAL A 202 -13.20 -1.54 -5.52
N GLN A 203 -12.29 -0.91 -4.78
CA GLN A 203 -11.14 -0.22 -5.39
C GLN A 203 -10.32 -1.16 -6.27
N ALA A 204 -10.04 -2.38 -5.79
CA ALA A 204 -9.28 -3.37 -6.55
C ALA A 204 -9.96 -3.75 -7.88
N ILE A 205 -11.30 -3.82 -7.94
CA ILE A 205 -12.03 -4.00 -9.20
C ILE A 205 -11.71 -2.87 -10.17
N GLY A 206 -11.69 -1.63 -9.67
CA GLY A 206 -11.33 -0.45 -10.46
C GLY A 206 -9.90 -0.53 -10.99
N ASP A 207 -8.95 -0.84 -10.12
CA ASP A 207 -7.52 -0.93 -10.46
C ASP A 207 -7.24 -2.04 -11.48
N PHE A 208 -7.84 -3.23 -11.33
CA PHE A 208 -7.73 -4.32 -12.31
C PHE A 208 -8.34 -3.91 -13.65
N SER A 209 -9.52 -3.28 -13.63
CA SER A 209 -10.19 -2.81 -14.84
C SER A 209 -9.39 -1.72 -15.54
N ALA A 210 -8.89 -0.73 -14.81
CA ALA A 210 -8.08 0.34 -15.36
C ALA A 210 -6.74 -0.18 -15.93
N THR A 211 -6.11 -1.16 -15.25
CA THR A 211 -4.88 -1.80 -15.75
C THR A 211 -5.13 -2.51 -17.07
N THR A 212 -6.17 -3.34 -17.15
CA THR A 212 -6.43 -4.11 -18.39
C THR A 212 -6.92 -3.22 -19.52
N THR A 213 -7.80 -2.26 -19.25
CA THR A 213 -8.29 -1.33 -20.27
C THR A 213 -7.18 -0.37 -20.74
N GLY A 214 -6.41 0.18 -19.77
CA GLY A 214 -5.38 1.18 -20.08
C GLY A 214 -4.12 0.61 -20.71
N SER A 215 -3.79 -0.66 -20.50
CA SER A 215 -2.53 -1.25 -20.99
C SER A 215 -2.67 -2.46 -21.92
N MET A 216 -3.80 -3.14 -21.89
CA MET A 216 -4.05 -4.37 -22.69
C MET A 216 -5.21 -4.21 -23.66
N ASP A 217 -5.86 -3.04 -23.69
CA ASP A 217 -7.01 -2.70 -24.55
C ASP A 217 -8.15 -3.73 -24.47
N ARG A 218 -8.39 -4.30 -23.28
CA ARG A 218 -9.46 -5.26 -23.01
C ARG A 218 -10.05 -5.09 -21.63
N MET A 219 -11.25 -5.60 -21.44
CA MET A 219 -11.86 -5.70 -20.11
C MET A 219 -11.26 -6.88 -19.31
N PRO A 220 -11.22 -6.79 -17.97
CA PRO A 220 -10.82 -7.92 -17.13
C PRO A 220 -11.88 -9.02 -17.18
N THR A 221 -11.42 -10.26 -17.14
CA THR A 221 -12.31 -11.42 -17.04
C THR A 221 -12.83 -11.58 -15.60
N ASP A 222 -13.96 -12.26 -15.44
CA ASP A 222 -14.49 -12.56 -14.11
C ASP A 222 -13.52 -13.43 -13.28
N GLU A 223 -12.74 -14.29 -13.95
CA GLU A 223 -11.70 -15.08 -13.27
C GLU A 223 -10.55 -14.22 -12.75
N GLU A 224 -10.14 -13.19 -13.51
CA GLU A 224 -9.10 -12.24 -13.11
C GLU A 224 -9.54 -11.42 -11.90
N LEU A 225 -10.77 -10.95 -11.92
CA LEU A 225 -11.34 -10.20 -10.79
C LEU A 225 -11.53 -11.08 -9.56
N THR A 226 -12.17 -12.26 -9.71
CA THR A 226 -12.36 -13.21 -8.61
C THR A 226 -11.01 -13.61 -8.01
N GLY A 227 -10.08 -14.07 -8.85
CA GLY A 227 -8.76 -14.50 -8.42
C GLY A 227 -7.97 -13.37 -7.75
N GLY A 228 -8.09 -12.15 -8.27
CA GLY A 228 -7.43 -10.98 -7.71
C GLY A 228 -7.93 -10.62 -6.32
N ILE A 229 -9.24 -10.57 -6.11
CA ILE A 229 -9.83 -10.22 -4.82
C ILE A 229 -9.68 -11.36 -3.81
N VAL A 230 -9.80 -12.60 -4.23
CA VAL A 230 -9.50 -13.77 -3.38
C VAL A 230 -8.02 -13.75 -2.97
N GLY A 231 -7.11 -13.51 -3.90
CA GLY A 231 -5.68 -13.34 -3.62
C GLY A 231 -5.41 -12.19 -2.64
N TYR A 232 -6.10 -11.07 -2.78
CA TYR A 232 -6.07 -9.96 -1.85
C TYR A 232 -6.50 -10.36 -0.43
N GLY A 233 -7.61 -11.09 -0.28
CA GLY A 233 -8.09 -11.57 1.02
C GLY A 233 -7.11 -12.54 1.68
N ILE A 234 -6.66 -13.58 0.96
CA ILE A 234 -5.71 -14.59 1.46
C ILE A 234 -4.39 -13.95 1.85
N SER A 235 -3.83 -13.09 1.00
CA SER A 235 -2.55 -12.43 1.29
C SER A 235 -2.62 -11.58 2.55
N ASN A 236 -3.73 -10.88 2.78
CA ASN A 236 -3.92 -10.09 4.00
C ASN A 236 -4.04 -10.95 5.27
N ILE A 237 -4.72 -12.10 5.19
CA ILE A 237 -4.76 -13.05 6.30
C ILE A 237 -3.35 -13.54 6.63
N ILE A 238 -2.59 -13.98 5.61
CA ILE A 238 -1.20 -14.42 5.80
C ILE A 238 -0.34 -13.29 6.38
N CYS A 239 -0.46 -12.06 5.84
CA CYS A 239 0.27 -10.91 6.34
C CYS A 239 0.00 -10.62 7.82
N ALA A 240 -1.24 -10.79 8.29
CA ALA A 240 -1.60 -10.58 9.69
C ALA A 240 -0.83 -11.55 10.61
N PHE A 241 -0.71 -12.83 10.26
CA PHE A 241 0.07 -13.81 11.02
C PHE A 241 1.55 -13.45 11.15
N PHE A 242 2.10 -12.75 10.17
CA PHE A 242 3.47 -12.25 10.22
C PHE A 242 3.58 -10.82 10.78
N GLY A 243 2.51 -10.28 11.38
CA GLY A 243 2.46 -8.93 11.94
C GLY A 243 2.53 -7.83 10.86
N GLY A 244 2.01 -8.08 9.65
CA GLY A 244 1.94 -7.14 8.54
C GLY A 244 0.66 -6.33 8.54
N LEU A 245 0.78 -5.04 8.24
CA LEU A 245 -0.36 -4.15 8.09
C LEU A 245 -1.16 -4.47 6.81
N PRO A 246 -2.44 -4.03 6.74
CA PRO A 246 -3.30 -4.31 5.61
C PRO A 246 -2.74 -3.80 4.28
N THR A 247 -2.75 -4.67 3.27
CA THR A 247 -2.30 -4.34 1.91
C THR A 247 -3.50 -4.13 0.98
N ALA A 248 -3.33 -3.33 -0.07
CA ALA A 248 -4.27 -3.18 -1.16
C ALA A 248 -3.54 -3.01 -2.50
N THR A 249 -4.28 -2.94 -3.60
CA THR A 249 -3.74 -2.62 -4.92
C THR A 249 -3.22 -1.17 -4.96
N TYR A 250 -2.11 -0.95 -5.63
CA TYR A 250 -1.56 0.38 -5.83
C TYR A 250 -2.08 1.00 -7.13
N SER A 251 -3.01 1.95 -7.02
CA SER A 251 -3.55 2.70 -8.17
C SER A 251 -2.46 3.48 -8.91
N GLN A 252 -1.38 3.89 -8.23
CA GLN A 252 -0.22 4.52 -8.85
C GLN A 252 0.47 3.58 -9.85
N ASN A 253 0.54 2.29 -9.56
CA ASN A 253 1.08 1.29 -10.47
C ASN A 253 0.24 1.18 -11.75
N VAL A 254 -1.07 1.32 -11.64
CA VAL A 254 -1.98 1.34 -12.80
C VAL A 254 -1.57 2.45 -13.77
N GLY A 255 -1.29 3.65 -13.26
CA GLY A 255 -0.81 4.78 -14.05
C GLY A 255 0.52 4.49 -14.76
N ILE A 256 1.46 3.86 -14.05
CA ILE A 256 2.78 3.48 -14.62
C ILE A 256 2.60 2.44 -15.74
N VAL A 257 1.86 1.38 -15.47
CA VAL A 257 1.63 0.29 -16.45
C VAL A 257 0.88 0.81 -17.69
N SER A 258 -0.14 1.65 -17.48
CA SER A 258 -0.90 2.26 -18.59
C SER A 258 -0.04 3.20 -19.46
N THR A 259 0.90 3.92 -18.84
CA THR A 259 1.78 4.85 -19.55
C THR A 259 2.93 4.14 -20.27
N THR A 260 3.53 3.14 -19.62
CA THR A 260 4.70 2.41 -20.15
C THR A 260 4.30 1.26 -21.06
N LYS A 261 3.05 0.80 -20.98
CA LYS A 261 2.53 -0.41 -21.66
C LYS A 261 3.34 -1.69 -21.30
N VAL A 262 4.07 -1.67 -20.19
CA VAL A 262 4.81 -2.84 -19.69
C VAL A 262 3.87 -3.75 -18.93
N VAL A 263 3.32 -4.73 -19.62
CA VAL A 263 2.36 -5.71 -19.07
C VAL A 263 2.99 -7.05 -18.70
N SER A 264 4.30 -7.18 -18.84
CA SER A 264 5.02 -8.41 -18.53
C SER A 264 5.01 -8.74 -17.06
N ARG A 265 4.45 -9.89 -16.70
CA ARG A 265 4.46 -10.42 -15.32
C ARG A 265 5.87 -10.68 -14.80
N VAL A 266 6.80 -11.01 -15.69
CA VAL A 266 8.20 -11.28 -15.32
C VAL A 266 8.85 -10.00 -14.82
N VAL A 267 8.65 -8.86 -15.51
CA VAL A 267 9.18 -7.55 -15.10
C VAL A 267 8.63 -7.15 -13.74
N MET A 268 7.33 -7.31 -13.54
CA MET A 268 6.69 -7.03 -12.26
C MET A 268 7.14 -8.01 -11.17
N GLY A 269 7.35 -9.28 -11.52
CA GLY A 269 7.90 -10.29 -10.62
C GLY A 269 9.33 -9.97 -10.20
N MET A 270 10.18 -9.49 -11.11
CA MET A 270 11.53 -9.02 -10.78
C MET A 270 11.49 -7.82 -9.83
N ALA A 271 10.59 -6.86 -10.06
CA ALA A 271 10.39 -5.74 -9.14
C ALA A 271 9.97 -6.23 -7.74
N ALA A 272 9.06 -7.21 -7.66
CA ALA A 272 8.66 -7.82 -6.39
C ALA A 272 9.81 -8.55 -5.69
N VAL A 273 10.66 -9.27 -6.44
CA VAL A 273 11.87 -9.92 -5.88
C VAL A 273 12.87 -8.90 -5.35
N ILE A 274 13.09 -7.80 -6.07
CA ILE A 274 13.94 -6.70 -5.61
C ILE A 274 13.37 -6.08 -4.31
N LEU A 275 12.04 -5.88 -4.24
CA LEU A 275 11.39 -5.42 -3.03
C LEU A 275 11.53 -6.40 -1.87
N LEU A 276 11.46 -7.70 -2.14
CA LEU A 276 11.69 -8.74 -1.13
C LEU A 276 13.12 -8.69 -0.60
N ALA A 277 14.11 -8.64 -1.48
CA ALA A 277 15.51 -8.50 -1.11
C ALA A 277 15.77 -7.22 -0.29
N ALA A 278 15.18 -6.09 -0.73
CA ALA A 278 15.26 -4.83 0.01
C ALA A 278 14.55 -4.87 1.37
N GLY A 279 13.52 -5.70 1.52
CA GLY A 279 12.78 -5.89 2.76
C GLY A 279 13.57 -6.67 3.79
N LEU A 280 14.40 -7.62 3.39
CA LEU A 280 15.28 -8.40 4.27
C LEU A 280 16.44 -7.56 4.85
N ILE A 281 16.66 -6.36 4.34
CA ILE A 281 17.70 -5.42 4.80
C ILE A 281 17.05 -4.28 5.59
N PRO A 282 16.97 -4.35 6.95
CA PRO A 282 16.33 -3.33 7.77
C PRO A 282 16.93 -1.94 7.61
N LYS A 283 18.24 -1.82 7.37
CA LYS A 283 18.92 -0.54 7.12
C LYS A 283 18.29 0.22 5.95
N LEU A 284 17.97 -0.48 4.85
CA LEU A 284 17.34 0.13 3.68
C LEU A 284 15.88 0.56 3.97
N SER A 285 15.19 -0.14 4.87
CA SER A 285 13.86 0.22 5.33
C SER A 285 13.88 1.45 6.22
N LEU A 286 14.87 1.56 7.11
CA LEU A 286 15.01 2.67 8.05
C LEU A 286 15.42 3.98 7.36
N ILE A 287 16.17 3.93 6.28
CA ILE A 287 16.47 5.12 5.47
C ILE A 287 15.18 5.78 4.97
N HIS A 288 14.17 4.99 4.59
CA HIS A 288 12.87 5.52 4.19
C HIS A 288 11.96 5.95 5.37
N ILE A 289 12.19 5.41 6.58
CA ILE A 289 11.40 5.72 7.78
C ILE A 289 12.02 6.87 8.58
N SER A 290 13.30 7.15 8.38
CA SER A 290 13.98 8.31 8.96
C SER A 290 13.68 9.63 8.26
N GLU A 291 12.68 9.63 7.34
CA GLU A 291 12.01 10.86 6.97
C GLU A 291 11.61 11.63 8.23
N PRO A 292 11.62 12.99 8.21
CA PRO A 292 11.43 13.85 9.39
C PRO A 292 10.15 13.58 10.17
N THR A 293 9.28 12.74 9.65
CA THR A 293 8.15 12.15 10.36
C THR A 293 8.63 10.92 11.12
N ARG A 294 9.09 11.10 12.36
CA ARG A 294 9.21 9.99 13.31
C ARG A 294 7.84 9.36 13.51
N LEU A 295 7.42 8.53 12.58
CA LEU A 295 6.55 7.42 12.89
C LEU A 295 7.41 6.51 13.79
N ARG A 296 7.41 6.77 15.10
CA ARG A 296 7.56 5.68 16.05
C ARG A 296 6.48 4.72 15.64
N CYS A 297 6.89 3.63 14.98
CA CYS A 297 6.02 2.53 14.72
C CYS A 297 5.25 2.24 15.99
N ILE A 298 3.95 2.32 15.86
CA ILE A 298 3.03 1.65 16.78
C ILE A 298 3.55 0.23 17.01
#